data_cd4922e09443b7b260165cb271032b9c
#
_entry.id   cd4922e09443b7b260165cb271032b9c
#
_cell.length_a   1.000
_cell.length_b   1.000
_cell.length_c   1.000
_cell.angle_alpha   90.00
_cell.angle_beta   90.00
_cell.angle_gamma   90.00
#
_symmetry.space_group_name_H-M   'P 1'
#
loop_
_entity.id
_entity.type
_entity.pdbx_description
1 polymer ?
#
loop_
_entity_poly.entity_id
_entity_poly.type
_entity_poly.pdbx_seq_one_letter_code
_entity_poly.pdbx_strand_id
1 'polypeptide(L)'
;AAGADVITLGNHTWTRYELQPYLEQKKRILRPANFAPQCPGRGWGEYSVRGGPICVINLMGRFTLDTNTDNPFLVADDILDQTQAKIVLVDMHAEATSEKRAMGFYLDGRVTAVWGTHTHVQTSDAEVLPEGTGYLTDLGMTGPANAVLGIAPEQSIGKFLGDPPRRYEAAMGAAKLEGAIFEVDSD
;
A
#
# COMPACT_ATOMS: atom_id res chain seq x y z
N ALA A 1 -16.90 -0.45 -11.37
CA ALA A 1 -15.59 0.01 -10.89
C ALA A 1 -15.77 1.39 -10.27
N ALA A 2 -15.17 1.64 -9.11
CA ALA A 2 -15.28 2.91 -8.39
C ALA A 2 -14.37 4.03 -8.99
N GLY A 3 -13.79 3.81 -10.18
CA GLY A 3 -12.93 4.79 -10.85
C GLY A 3 -11.44 4.71 -10.49
N ALA A 4 -11.01 3.71 -9.73
CA ALA A 4 -9.60 3.52 -9.45
C ALA A 4 -8.83 3.08 -10.70
N ASP A 5 -7.69 3.75 -10.99
CA ASP A 5 -6.84 3.42 -12.12
C ASP A 5 -5.92 2.24 -11.83
N VAL A 6 -5.37 2.16 -10.62
CA VAL A 6 -4.53 1.05 -10.13
C VAL A 6 -4.93 0.75 -8.69
N ILE A 7 -4.91 -0.52 -8.33
CA ILE A 7 -5.21 -1.02 -6.97
C ILE A 7 -4.00 -1.80 -6.49
N THR A 8 -3.44 -1.41 -5.37
CA THR A 8 -2.41 -2.14 -4.63
C THR A 8 -3.06 -2.93 -3.50
N LEU A 9 -2.56 -4.13 -3.26
CA LEU A 9 -3.04 -5.03 -2.21
C LEU A 9 -1.98 -5.16 -1.10
N GLY A 10 -2.33 -5.82 -0.01
CA GLY A 10 -1.45 -6.01 1.13
C GLY A 10 -1.41 -7.46 1.62
N ASN A 11 -1.18 -7.64 2.91
CA ASN A 11 -1.08 -8.95 3.57
C ASN A 11 -2.34 -9.82 3.45
N HIS A 12 -3.49 -9.22 3.12
CA HIS A 12 -4.76 -9.93 2.90
C HIS A 12 -4.99 -10.35 1.43
N THR A 13 -3.99 -10.25 0.56
CA THR A 13 -4.10 -10.60 -0.87
C THR A 13 -4.72 -11.99 -1.11
N TRP A 14 -4.41 -12.97 -0.26
CA TRP A 14 -4.83 -14.37 -0.42
C TRP A 14 -6.06 -14.75 0.40
N THR A 15 -6.68 -13.81 1.12
CA THR A 15 -7.82 -14.09 2.01
C THR A 15 -9.07 -14.53 1.23
N ARG A 16 -9.20 -14.12 -0.02
CA ARG A 16 -10.34 -14.44 -0.89
C ARG A 16 -9.86 -15.18 -2.14
N TYR A 17 -10.18 -16.45 -2.26
CA TYR A 17 -9.82 -17.27 -3.43
C TYR A 17 -10.38 -16.72 -4.74
N GLU A 18 -11.54 -16.10 -4.69
CA GLU A 18 -12.22 -15.52 -5.86
C GLU A 18 -11.41 -14.37 -6.48
N LEU A 19 -10.45 -13.80 -5.75
CA LEU A 19 -9.59 -12.73 -6.27
C LEU A 19 -8.52 -13.27 -7.22
N GLN A 20 -8.07 -14.52 -7.08
CA GLN A 20 -6.93 -15.06 -7.83
C GLN A 20 -7.09 -14.96 -9.36
N PRO A 21 -8.23 -15.35 -9.99
CA PRO A 21 -8.42 -15.17 -11.43
C PRO A 21 -8.35 -13.70 -11.88
N TYR A 22 -8.76 -12.78 -11.01
CA TYR A 22 -8.69 -11.35 -11.31
C TYR A 22 -7.26 -10.83 -11.28
N LEU A 23 -6.41 -11.34 -10.40
CA LEU A 23 -5.00 -10.96 -10.33
C LEU A 23 -4.26 -11.29 -11.63
N GLU A 24 -4.57 -12.42 -12.25
CA GLU A 24 -3.97 -12.81 -13.53
C GLU A 24 -4.51 -12.00 -14.70
N GLN A 25 -5.82 -11.76 -14.73
CA GLN A 25 -6.49 -11.10 -15.85
C GLN A 25 -6.38 -9.56 -15.81
N LYS A 26 -6.37 -8.96 -14.61
CA LYS A 26 -6.43 -7.51 -14.43
C LYS A 26 -5.06 -6.92 -14.13
N LYS A 27 -4.44 -6.35 -15.16
CA LYS A 27 -3.11 -5.73 -15.07
C LYS A 27 -3.02 -4.52 -14.12
N ARG A 28 -4.18 -4.01 -13.65
CA ARG A 28 -4.28 -2.84 -12.77
C ARG A 28 -4.56 -3.19 -11.32
N ILE A 29 -4.49 -4.48 -10.95
CA ILE A 29 -4.54 -4.96 -9.57
C ILE A 29 -3.18 -5.57 -9.26
N LEU A 30 -2.46 -4.98 -8.32
CA LEU A 30 -1.11 -5.34 -7.95
C LEU A 30 -1.09 -6.00 -6.58
N ARG A 31 -0.60 -7.24 -6.52
CA ARG A 31 -0.21 -7.87 -5.26
C ARG A 31 1.14 -7.32 -4.81
N PRO A 32 1.59 -7.52 -3.57
CA PRO A 32 2.98 -7.25 -3.21
C PRO A 32 3.97 -7.98 -4.14
N ALA A 33 4.94 -7.24 -4.67
CA ALA A 33 5.91 -7.74 -5.64
C ALA A 33 6.84 -8.79 -5.04
N ASN A 34 7.13 -8.65 -3.76
CA ASN A 34 8.02 -9.54 -3.01
C ASN A 34 7.37 -10.84 -2.51
N PHE A 35 6.15 -11.19 -2.97
CA PHE A 35 5.67 -12.58 -2.92
C PHE A 35 6.42 -13.43 -3.94
N ALA A 36 6.47 -14.74 -3.68
CA ALA A 36 7.11 -15.70 -4.58
C ALA A 36 6.68 -15.49 -6.05
N PRO A 37 7.61 -15.59 -7.02
CA PRO A 37 7.31 -15.33 -8.44
C PRO A 37 6.19 -16.19 -9.03
N GLN A 38 5.96 -17.37 -8.45
CA GLN A 38 4.92 -18.31 -8.89
C GLN A 38 3.49 -17.90 -8.46
N CYS A 39 3.38 -16.92 -7.56
CA CYS A 39 2.07 -16.42 -7.14
C CYS A 39 1.33 -15.74 -8.29
N PRO A 40 -0.01 -15.95 -8.42
CA PRO A 40 -0.79 -15.33 -9.49
C PRO A 40 -0.75 -13.81 -9.45
N GLY A 41 -0.80 -13.20 -10.64
CA GLY A 41 -0.77 -11.75 -10.80
C GLY A 41 0.63 -11.15 -10.78
N ARG A 42 0.69 -9.83 -10.66
CA ARG A 42 1.94 -9.04 -10.72
C ARG A 42 2.04 -8.10 -9.53
N GLY A 43 3.26 -7.67 -9.20
CA GLY A 43 3.49 -6.76 -8.09
C GLY A 43 3.83 -5.33 -8.52
N TRP A 44 4.02 -5.10 -9.81
CA TRP A 44 4.27 -3.80 -10.40
C TRP A 44 3.78 -3.74 -11.84
N GLY A 45 3.72 -2.53 -12.39
CA GLY A 45 3.35 -2.34 -13.80
C GLY A 45 3.49 -0.91 -14.25
N GLU A 46 3.65 -0.75 -15.57
CA GLU A 46 3.68 0.55 -16.22
C GLU A 46 2.33 0.87 -16.85
N TYR A 47 1.91 2.12 -16.70
CA TYR A 47 0.62 2.62 -17.16
C TYR A 47 0.78 3.93 -17.90
N SER A 48 0.19 4.02 -19.07
CA SER A 48 0.17 5.27 -19.85
C SER A 48 -0.82 6.25 -19.25
N VAL A 49 -0.34 7.45 -18.92
CA VAL A 49 -1.15 8.58 -18.47
C VAL A 49 -0.82 9.82 -19.32
N ARG A 50 -1.62 10.89 -19.15
CA ARG A 50 -1.31 12.17 -19.78
C ARG A 50 -0.03 12.75 -19.15
N GLY A 51 1.06 12.77 -19.86
CA GLY A 51 2.38 13.22 -19.36
C GLY A 51 3.44 12.13 -19.42
N GLY A 52 3.09 10.92 -19.86
CA GLY A 52 4.04 9.82 -20.04
C GLY A 52 3.70 8.56 -19.24
N PRO A 53 4.52 7.52 -19.35
CA PRO A 53 4.32 6.31 -18.57
C PRO A 53 4.64 6.54 -17.08
N ILE A 54 3.83 5.96 -16.20
CA ILE A 54 4.11 5.85 -14.78
C ILE A 54 4.33 4.38 -14.42
N CYS A 55 5.25 4.10 -13.52
CA CYS A 55 5.41 2.80 -12.89
C CYS A 55 4.77 2.83 -11.50
N VAL A 56 3.97 1.83 -11.16
CA VAL A 56 3.44 1.62 -9.81
C VAL A 56 4.01 0.31 -9.28
N ILE A 57 4.62 0.37 -8.11
CA ILE A 57 5.23 -0.77 -7.41
C ILE A 57 4.50 -0.98 -6.09
N ASN A 58 4.13 -2.22 -5.80
CA ASN A 58 3.55 -2.59 -4.52
C ASN A 58 4.52 -3.52 -3.78
N LEU A 59 4.91 -3.16 -2.58
CA LEU A 59 5.84 -3.91 -1.73
C LEU A 59 5.20 -4.22 -0.38
N MET A 60 5.63 -5.30 0.25
CA MET A 60 5.19 -5.65 1.60
C MET A 60 6.37 -5.76 2.55
N GLY A 61 6.24 -5.13 3.72
CA GLY A 61 7.19 -5.23 4.80
C GLY A 61 7.26 -6.63 5.40
N ARG A 62 8.36 -6.90 6.09
CA ARG A 62 8.63 -8.19 6.75
C ARG A 62 8.69 -8.05 8.26
N PHE A 63 8.96 -6.86 8.74
CA PHE A 63 9.08 -6.63 10.17
C PHE A 63 7.69 -6.60 10.81
N THR A 64 7.46 -7.50 11.76
CA THR A 64 6.19 -7.71 12.49
C THR A 64 5.00 -8.25 11.66
N LEU A 65 5.14 -8.39 10.35
CA LEU A 65 4.19 -9.11 9.52
C LEU A 65 4.68 -10.55 9.35
N ASP A 66 3.88 -11.51 9.79
CA ASP A 66 4.16 -12.94 9.57
C ASP A 66 3.82 -13.32 8.12
N THR A 67 4.69 -12.91 7.20
CA THR A 67 4.54 -13.13 5.77
C THR A 67 5.80 -13.77 5.19
N ASN A 68 5.61 -14.81 4.39
CA ASN A 68 6.69 -15.44 3.66
C ASN A 68 6.97 -14.67 2.36
N THR A 69 7.73 -13.57 2.48
CA THR A 69 8.07 -12.68 1.36
C THR A 69 9.57 -12.48 1.23
N ASP A 70 10.03 -12.17 0.04
CA ASP A 70 11.40 -11.75 -0.23
C ASP A 70 11.68 -10.36 0.37
N ASN A 71 12.95 -9.96 0.40
CA ASN A 71 13.37 -8.66 0.91
C ASN A 71 12.82 -7.53 0.00
N PRO A 72 11.93 -6.64 0.50
CA PRO A 72 11.30 -5.61 -0.33
C PRO A 72 12.29 -4.58 -0.88
N PHE A 73 13.41 -4.34 -0.22
CA PHE A 73 14.46 -3.42 -0.69
C PHE A 73 15.15 -3.96 -1.94
N LEU A 74 15.52 -5.25 -1.93
CA LEU A 74 16.16 -5.89 -3.08
C LEU A 74 15.18 -6.05 -4.25
N VAL A 75 13.92 -6.38 -3.97
CA VAL A 75 12.88 -6.46 -5.00
C VAL A 75 12.60 -5.09 -5.61
N ALA A 76 12.69 -4.00 -4.84
CA ALA A 76 12.61 -2.65 -5.38
C ALA A 76 13.73 -2.36 -6.38
N ASP A 77 14.98 -2.72 -6.04
CA ASP A 77 16.13 -2.58 -6.96
C ASP A 77 15.91 -3.35 -8.26
N ASP A 78 15.53 -4.62 -8.16
CA ASP A 78 15.28 -5.47 -9.33
C ASP A 78 14.19 -4.89 -10.27
N ILE A 79 13.18 -4.22 -9.70
CA ILE A 79 12.12 -3.57 -10.49
C ILE A 79 12.62 -2.27 -11.11
N LEU A 80 13.37 -1.46 -10.36
CA LEU A 80 13.92 -0.20 -10.85
C LEU A 80 14.91 -0.42 -12.00
N ASP A 81 15.64 -1.52 -12.01
CA ASP A 81 16.52 -1.90 -13.13
C ASP A 81 15.74 -2.28 -14.40
N GLN A 82 14.46 -2.63 -14.28
CA GLN A 82 13.61 -3.08 -15.39
C GLN A 82 12.72 -1.97 -15.95
N THR A 83 12.28 -1.02 -15.11
CA THR A 83 11.35 0.04 -15.56
C THR A 83 12.07 1.13 -16.36
N GLN A 84 11.39 1.66 -17.38
CA GLN A 84 11.83 2.84 -18.11
C GLN A 84 10.98 4.07 -17.79
N ALA A 85 10.00 3.94 -16.89
CA ALA A 85 9.15 5.07 -16.51
C ALA A 85 9.94 6.08 -15.66
N LYS A 86 9.84 7.36 -16.00
CA LYS A 86 10.43 8.46 -15.22
C LYS A 86 9.69 8.70 -13.91
N ILE A 87 8.39 8.46 -13.89
CA ILE A 87 7.54 8.62 -12.71
C ILE A 87 7.33 7.23 -12.09
N VAL A 88 7.89 7.01 -10.91
CA VAL A 88 7.78 5.75 -10.18
C VAL A 88 7.11 6.01 -8.83
N LEU A 89 6.06 5.26 -8.55
CA LEU A 89 5.21 5.36 -7.37
C LEU A 89 5.28 4.05 -6.59
N VAL A 90 5.59 4.12 -5.30
CA VAL A 90 5.80 2.93 -4.45
C VAL A 90 4.84 2.93 -3.28
N ASP A 91 4.02 1.87 -3.18
CA ASP A 91 3.23 1.54 -1.99
C ASP A 91 4.00 0.54 -1.13
N MET A 92 4.36 0.94 0.08
CA MET A 92 5.03 0.09 1.08
C MET A 92 4.02 -0.35 2.14
N HIS A 93 3.40 -1.51 1.92
CA HIS A 93 2.43 -2.10 2.84
C HIS A 93 3.14 -2.77 4.02
N ALA A 94 3.28 -2.07 5.14
CA ALA A 94 4.05 -2.53 6.29
C ALA A 94 3.45 -2.05 7.61
N GLU A 95 3.62 -2.85 8.67
CA GLU A 95 3.25 -2.47 10.05
C GLU A 95 4.25 -1.47 10.62
N ALA A 96 5.56 -1.77 10.54
CA ALA A 96 6.58 -0.97 11.19
C ALA A 96 6.84 0.35 10.47
N THR A 97 6.65 1.47 11.16
CA THR A 97 6.95 2.81 10.65
C THR A 97 8.42 2.97 10.29
N SER A 98 9.32 2.32 11.04
CA SER A 98 10.77 2.32 10.76
C SER A 98 11.11 1.65 9.43
N GLU A 99 10.42 0.56 9.06
CA GLU A 99 10.63 -0.11 7.78
C GLU A 99 10.11 0.75 6.61
N LYS A 100 8.94 1.38 6.77
CA LYS A 100 8.41 2.35 5.81
C LYS A 100 9.35 3.54 5.61
N ARG A 101 9.81 4.12 6.70
CA ARG A 101 10.72 5.26 6.67
C ARG A 101 12.07 4.91 6.04
N ALA A 102 12.62 3.74 6.38
CA ALA A 102 13.85 3.23 5.77
C ALA A 102 13.69 3.03 4.26
N MET A 103 12.55 2.50 3.79
CA MET A 103 12.25 2.39 2.35
C MET A 103 12.19 3.76 1.68
N GLY A 104 11.57 4.76 2.32
CA GLY A 104 11.55 6.13 1.83
C GLY A 104 12.96 6.66 1.56
N PHE A 105 13.85 6.61 2.56
CA PHE A 105 15.24 7.06 2.41
C PHE A 105 16.06 6.20 1.45
N TYR A 106 15.80 4.89 1.39
CA TYR A 106 16.49 3.99 0.47
C TYR A 106 16.20 4.32 -1.00
N LEU A 107 14.98 4.76 -1.27
CA LEU A 107 14.52 5.11 -2.60
C LEU A 107 14.58 6.61 -2.90
N ASP A 108 15.05 7.43 -1.95
CA ASP A 108 15.12 8.89 -2.12
C ASP A 108 15.99 9.27 -3.33
N GLY A 109 15.45 10.12 -4.20
CA GLY A 109 16.05 10.52 -5.47
C GLY A 109 15.99 9.45 -6.58
N ARG A 110 15.48 8.25 -6.29
CA ARG A 110 15.37 7.14 -7.26
C ARG A 110 13.93 6.91 -7.73
N VAL A 111 12.95 7.39 -6.96
CA VAL A 111 11.53 7.28 -7.27
C VAL A 111 10.83 8.61 -6.99
N THR A 112 9.66 8.78 -7.59
CA THR A 112 8.88 10.02 -7.45
C THR A 112 8.20 10.12 -6.09
N ALA A 113 7.61 9.02 -5.61
CA ALA A 113 6.94 9.01 -4.32
C ALA A 113 6.94 7.62 -3.68
N VAL A 114 7.02 7.61 -2.34
CA VAL A 114 6.84 6.43 -1.48
C VAL A 114 5.80 6.76 -0.42
N TRP A 115 4.80 5.93 -0.30
CA TRP A 115 3.84 6.00 0.81
C TRP A 115 3.64 4.66 1.46
N GLY A 116 3.25 4.70 2.72
CA GLY A 116 2.89 3.50 3.46
C GLY A 116 1.39 3.26 3.52
N THR A 117 1.05 2.00 3.76
CA THR A 117 -0.30 1.50 4.02
C THR A 117 -0.25 0.46 5.13
N HIS A 118 -1.36 -0.13 5.53
CA HIS A 118 -1.56 -1.18 6.51
C HIS A 118 -2.12 -0.72 7.85
N THR A 119 -1.59 0.35 8.47
CA THR A 119 -1.96 0.68 9.87
C THR A 119 -3.36 1.28 10.00
N HIS A 120 -3.97 1.70 8.89
CA HIS A 120 -5.28 2.33 8.85
C HIS A 120 -5.38 3.69 9.55
N VAL A 121 -4.25 4.29 9.90
CA VAL A 121 -4.18 5.61 10.56
C VAL A 121 -3.30 6.52 9.73
N GLN A 122 -3.88 7.59 9.18
CA GLN A 122 -3.12 8.57 8.42
C GLN A 122 -2.11 9.29 9.32
N THR A 123 -0.86 9.31 8.86
CA THR A 123 0.22 10.01 9.56
C THR A 123 0.34 11.47 9.10
N SER A 124 0.99 12.31 9.89
CA SER A 124 1.14 13.74 9.62
C SER A 124 2.52 14.15 9.12
N ASP A 125 3.30 13.17 8.65
CA ASP A 125 4.71 13.33 8.23
C ASP A 125 4.90 13.45 6.72
N ALA A 126 3.89 13.99 6.02
CA ALA A 126 3.99 14.27 4.59
C ALA A 126 5.12 15.27 4.32
N GLU A 127 6.07 14.87 3.47
CA GLU A 127 7.26 15.69 3.16
C GLU A 127 7.85 15.33 1.79
N VAL A 128 8.75 16.17 1.32
CA VAL A 128 9.69 15.84 0.26
C VAL A 128 11.03 15.54 0.91
N LEU A 129 11.56 14.35 0.64
CA LEU A 129 12.86 13.90 1.17
C LEU A 129 14.01 14.68 0.52
N PRO A 130 15.22 14.64 1.10
CA PRO A 130 16.34 15.49 0.66
C PRO A 130 16.71 15.40 -0.82
N GLU A 131 16.56 14.22 -1.44
CA GLU A 131 16.87 13.99 -2.86
C GLU A 131 15.62 14.11 -3.78
N GLY A 132 14.48 14.57 -3.24
CA GLY A 132 13.29 14.97 -4.00
C GLY A 132 12.13 13.98 -4.00
N THR A 133 12.23 12.82 -3.37
CA THR A 133 11.12 11.86 -3.30
C THR A 133 10.03 12.34 -2.35
N GLY A 134 8.77 12.37 -2.82
CA GLY A 134 7.61 12.61 -1.97
C GLY A 134 7.37 11.44 -1.01
N TYR A 135 7.12 11.71 0.28
CA TYR A 135 6.98 10.66 1.29
C TYR A 135 5.83 10.91 2.26
N LEU A 136 5.16 9.81 2.64
CA LEU A 136 4.19 9.76 3.75
C LEU A 136 4.21 8.36 4.37
N THR A 137 4.31 8.27 5.69
CA THR A 137 4.39 6.97 6.40
C THR A 137 3.13 6.11 6.26
N ASP A 138 1.93 6.68 6.31
CA ASP A 138 0.69 5.92 6.06
C ASP A 138 -0.42 6.81 5.51
N LEU A 139 -1.11 6.33 4.46
CA LEU A 139 -2.21 7.04 3.83
C LEU A 139 -3.49 7.08 4.66
N GLY A 140 -3.60 6.20 5.66
CA GLY A 140 -4.81 6.02 6.43
C GLY A 140 -5.83 5.07 5.81
N MET A 141 -7.10 5.27 6.14
CA MET A 141 -8.20 4.38 5.76
C MET A 141 -9.41 5.17 5.26
N THR A 142 -10.00 4.71 4.17
CA THR A 142 -11.32 5.17 3.74
C THR A 142 -12.39 4.27 4.35
N GLY A 143 -13.28 4.85 5.17
CA GLY A 143 -14.32 4.08 5.86
C GLY A 143 -15.06 4.88 6.91
N PRO A 144 -15.80 4.22 7.85
CA PRO A 144 -16.57 4.88 8.89
C PRO A 144 -15.69 5.81 9.76
N ALA A 145 -16.13 7.06 9.94
CA ALA A 145 -15.38 8.06 10.69
C ALA A 145 -15.36 7.77 12.20
N ASN A 146 -16.48 7.32 12.75
CA ASN A 146 -16.61 6.96 14.17
C ASN A 146 -16.47 5.45 14.37
N ALA A 147 -15.25 4.96 14.26
CA ALA A 147 -14.94 3.53 14.28
C ALA A 147 -13.54 3.27 14.85
N VAL A 148 -13.31 2.06 15.30
CA VAL A 148 -11.96 1.56 15.57
C VAL A 148 -11.49 0.77 14.36
N LEU A 149 -10.70 1.41 13.50
CA LEU A 149 -10.22 0.83 12.23
C LEU A 149 -11.35 0.21 11.38
N GLY A 150 -12.49 0.91 11.31
CA GLY A 150 -13.66 0.48 10.54
C GLY A 150 -14.65 -0.41 11.29
N ILE A 151 -14.32 -0.86 12.51
CA ILE A 151 -15.14 -1.75 13.34
C ILE A 151 -15.93 -0.93 14.36
N ALA A 152 -17.13 -1.38 14.71
CA ALA A 152 -17.95 -0.78 15.76
C ALA A 152 -17.15 -0.70 17.07
N PRO A 153 -17.06 0.49 17.72
CA PRO A 153 -16.20 0.72 18.88
C PRO A 153 -16.43 -0.27 20.03
N GLU A 154 -17.69 -0.62 20.29
CA GLU A 154 -18.08 -1.53 21.37
C GLU A 154 -17.48 -2.92 21.18
N GLN A 155 -17.36 -3.39 19.95
CA GLN A 155 -16.78 -4.69 19.65
C GLN A 155 -15.25 -4.68 19.86
N SER A 156 -14.58 -3.61 19.45
CA SER A 156 -13.14 -3.47 19.65
C SER A 156 -12.79 -3.29 21.12
N ILE A 157 -13.56 -2.47 21.85
CA ILE A 157 -13.39 -2.27 23.30
C ILE A 157 -13.62 -3.59 24.03
N GLY A 158 -14.73 -4.30 23.75
CA GLY A 158 -15.04 -5.58 24.37
C GLY A 158 -13.93 -6.61 24.20
N LYS A 159 -13.34 -6.69 22.98
CA LYS A 159 -12.17 -7.56 22.75
C LYS A 159 -11.00 -7.27 23.71
N PHE A 160 -10.66 -6.00 23.90
CA PHE A 160 -9.57 -5.60 24.81
C PHE A 160 -9.93 -5.77 26.30
N LEU A 161 -11.22 -5.78 26.63
CA LEU A 161 -11.71 -6.10 27.97
C LEU A 161 -11.82 -7.60 28.24
N GLY A 162 -11.61 -8.46 27.22
CA GLY A 162 -11.62 -9.92 27.37
C GLY A 162 -12.95 -10.58 26.98
N ASP A 163 -13.82 -9.91 26.26
CA ASP A 163 -15.04 -10.51 25.71
C ASP A 163 -14.70 -11.72 24.80
N PRO A 164 -15.56 -12.74 24.78
CA PRO A 164 -15.39 -13.85 23.86
C PRO A 164 -15.30 -13.39 22.40
N PRO A 165 -14.49 -14.08 21.55
CA PRO A 165 -14.38 -13.75 20.13
C PRO A 165 -15.74 -13.77 19.43
N ARG A 166 -16.04 -12.75 18.64
CA ARG A 166 -17.23 -12.65 17.78
C ARG A 166 -16.86 -12.10 16.41
N ARG A 167 -17.74 -12.30 15.44
CA ARG A 167 -17.56 -11.71 14.12
C ARG A 167 -17.63 -10.19 14.21
N TYR A 168 -16.63 -9.52 13.63
CA TYR A 168 -16.63 -8.07 13.54
C TYR A 168 -17.69 -7.55 12.58
N GLU A 169 -18.30 -6.44 12.95
CA GLU A 169 -19.24 -5.68 12.14
C GLU A 169 -18.65 -4.31 11.82
N ALA A 170 -18.85 -3.88 10.58
CA ALA A 170 -18.46 -2.55 10.18
C ALA A 170 -19.29 -1.51 10.95
N ALA A 171 -18.63 -0.46 11.42
CA ALA A 171 -19.34 0.67 12.02
C ALA A 171 -20.20 1.37 10.95
N MET A 172 -21.33 1.92 11.40
CA MET A 172 -22.27 2.64 10.56
C MET A 172 -22.11 4.16 10.75
N GLY A 173 -22.62 4.95 9.79
CA GLY A 173 -22.68 6.41 9.88
C GLY A 173 -21.82 7.13 8.85
N ALA A 174 -21.35 8.34 9.20
CA ALA A 174 -20.52 9.16 8.32
C ALA A 174 -19.20 8.47 7.97
N ALA A 175 -18.78 8.54 6.72
CA ALA A 175 -17.50 8.02 6.26
C ALA A 175 -16.49 9.16 6.09
N LYS A 176 -15.21 8.83 6.25
CA LYS A 176 -14.06 9.66 5.88
C LYS A 176 -13.31 9.04 4.71
N LEU A 177 -12.64 9.87 3.93
CA LEU A 177 -11.68 9.46 2.92
C LEU A 177 -10.32 10.03 3.32
N GLU A 178 -9.35 9.18 3.51
CA GLU A 178 -7.96 9.54 3.78
C GLU A 178 -7.10 9.16 2.58
N GLY A 179 -6.05 9.93 2.32
CA GLY A 179 -5.16 9.73 1.19
C GLY A 179 -4.16 10.87 1.07
N ALA A 180 -3.36 10.86 0.01
CA ALA A 180 -2.42 11.92 -0.33
C ALA A 180 -2.53 12.29 -1.81
N ILE A 181 -2.17 13.54 -2.10
CA ILE A 181 -1.98 14.04 -3.46
C ILE A 181 -0.48 14.34 -3.61
N PHE A 182 0.14 13.72 -4.59
CA PHE A 182 1.51 14.04 -4.99
C PHE A 182 1.45 14.87 -6.27
N GLU A 183 1.96 16.08 -6.19
CA GLU A 183 2.14 16.94 -7.34
C GLU A 183 3.55 16.70 -7.89
N VAL A 184 3.64 16.32 -9.16
CA VAL A 184 4.90 15.87 -9.79
C VAL A 184 5.26 16.82 -10.90
N ASP A 185 6.47 17.37 -10.86
CA ASP A 185 7.04 18.10 -11.97
C ASP A 185 7.48 17.14 -13.07
N SER A 186 7.24 17.50 -14.31
CA SER A 186 7.56 16.67 -15.48
C SER A 186 8.96 16.91 -16.04
N ASP A 187 9.69 17.90 -15.51
CA ASP A 187 11.01 18.35 -16.02
C ASP A 187 12.19 17.49 -15.55
#